data_73399fda0a6c174d5cb5c8f9df216036
#
_entry.id   73399fda0a6c174d5cb5c8f9df216036
#
_cell.length_a   1.000
_cell.length_b   1.000
_cell.length_c   1.000
_cell.angle_alpha   90.00
_cell.angle_beta   90.00
_cell.angle_gamma   90.00
#
_symmetry.space_group_name_H-M   'P 1'
#
loop_
_entity.id
_entity.type
_entity.pdbx_description
1 polymer ?
#
loop_
_entity_poly.entity_id
_entity_poly.type
_entity_poly.pdbx_seq_one_letter_code
_entity_poly.pdbx_strand_id
1 'polypeptide(L)'
;MSAYLAAMLLQTLVHTTQPETMPFSTTPTERIGNPEAKAYFSDRDARADVETALTDAKISGKTVVMVMGANWCHDSVGLAGWLNTPRFMDSMRDHYRVVYVDVGTPQTGKGRNLDIAARFGIKKLKSTPLVLLVSGNGKLLNSKRDAVNWRNAASRRENDIYRYFADFAPAKN
;
A
#
# COMPACT_ATOMS: atom_id res chain seq x y z
N MET A 1 -23.43 -71.83 -22.01
CA MET A 1 -22.19 -71.29 -21.47
C MET A 1 -22.19 -69.79 -21.84
N SER A 2 -22.58 -68.96 -20.87
CA SER A 2 -22.77 -67.53 -21.09
C SER A 2 -21.62 -66.78 -20.45
N ALA A 3 -20.85 -66.06 -21.24
CA ALA A 3 -19.75 -65.22 -20.76
C ALA A 3 -20.25 -63.78 -20.60
N TYR A 4 -20.35 -63.31 -19.38
CA TYR A 4 -20.62 -61.91 -19.09
C TYR A 4 -19.30 -61.09 -19.16
N LEU A 5 -19.22 -60.19 -20.11
CA LEU A 5 -18.16 -59.17 -20.17
C LEU A 5 -18.58 -57.99 -19.28
N ALA A 6 -17.91 -57.81 -18.17
CA ALA A 6 -18.05 -56.62 -17.32
C ALA A 6 -17.18 -55.47 -17.91
N ALA A 7 -17.82 -54.46 -18.42
CA ALA A 7 -17.16 -53.21 -18.84
C ALA A 7 -16.92 -52.33 -17.61
N MET A 8 -15.65 -52.20 -17.18
CA MET A 8 -15.22 -51.19 -16.17
C MET A 8 -15.12 -49.84 -16.84
N LEU A 9 -16.06 -48.92 -16.49
CA LEU A 9 -15.96 -47.51 -16.81
C LEU A 9 -14.94 -46.85 -15.86
N LEU A 10 -13.77 -46.50 -16.41
CA LEU A 10 -12.79 -45.66 -15.71
C LEU A 10 -13.30 -44.22 -15.77
N GLN A 11 -13.87 -43.70 -14.70
CA GLN A 11 -14.20 -42.28 -14.56
C GLN A 11 -12.91 -41.54 -14.18
N THR A 12 -12.32 -40.83 -15.16
CA THR A 12 -11.25 -39.86 -14.91
C THR A 12 -11.84 -38.63 -14.23
N LEU A 13 -11.58 -38.49 -12.93
CA LEU A 13 -11.82 -37.25 -12.20
C LEU A 13 -10.87 -36.16 -12.75
N VAL A 14 -11.42 -35.29 -13.59
CA VAL A 14 -10.75 -34.06 -13.96
C VAL A 14 -10.79 -33.13 -12.75
N HIS A 15 -9.69 -33.06 -12.02
CA HIS A 15 -9.48 -32.02 -11.01
C HIS A 15 -9.29 -30.68 -11.75
N THR A 16 -10.36 -29.91 -11.83
CA THR A 16 -10.29 -28.51 -12.23
C THR A 16 -9.64 -27.74 -11.08
N THR A 17 -8.34 -27.55 -11.11
CA THR A 17 -7.63 -26.60 -10.26
C THR A 17 -8.06 -25.19 -10.67
N GLN A 18 -9.05 -24.64 -9.96
CA GLN A 18 -9.30 -23.21 -9.99
C GLN A 18 -8.03 -22.50 -9.47
N PRO A 19 -7.58 -21.41 -10.12
CA PRO A 19 -6.54 -20.57 -9.54
C PRO A 19 -7.10 -19.99 -8.25
N GLU A 20 -6.56 -20.42 -7.11
CA GLU A 20 -6.81 -19.79 -5.83
C GLU A 20 -6.31 -18.36 -5.91
N THR A 21 -7.22 -17.43 -6.19
CA THR A 21 -7.04 -16.04 -5.85
C THR A 21 -6.96 -16.00 -4.34
N MET A 22 -5.73 -15.97 -3.79
CA MET A 22 -5.50 -15.77 -2.37
C MET A 22 -6.16 -14.45 -2.00
N PRO A 23 -7.30 -14.43 -1.32
CA PRO A 23 -7.88 -13.18 -0.87
C PRO A 23 -6.92 -12.61 0.17
N PHE A 24 -6.69 -11.33 0.10
CA PHE A 24 -6.21 -10.57 1.23
C PHE A 24 -6.97 -11.08 2.47
N SER A 25 -6.26 -11.61 3.46
CA SER A 25 -6.87 -12.24 4.64
C SER A 25 -7.86 -11.29 5.30
N THR A 26 -9.13 -11.65 5.31
CA THR A 26 -10.22 -10.83 5.88
C THR A 26 -10.44 -11.10 7.36
N THR A 27 -9.53 -11.83 8.03
CA THR A 27 -9.70 -12.16 9.45
C THR A 27 -9.61 -10.87 10.28
N PRO A 28 -10.68 -10.46 10.99
CA PRO A 28 -10.64 -9.30 11.86
C PRO A 28 -9.73 -9.62 13.05
N THR A 29 -8.61 -8.96 13.17
CA THR A 29 -7.84 -8.95 14.41
C THR A 29 -8.55 -7.99 15.38
N GLU A 30 -8.91 -8.48 16.56
CA GLU A 30 -9.52 -7.67 17.61
C GLU A 30 -8.59 -6.50 17.97
N ARG A 31 -9.12 -5.29 17.89
CA ARG A 31 -8.32 -4.07 17.88
C ARG A 31 -8.15 -3.48 19.27
N ILE A 32 -6.92 -3.37 19.74
CA ILE A 32 -6.57 -2.57 20.92
C ILE A 32 -6.13 -1.19 20.41
N GLY A 33 -7.07 -0.25 20.25
CA GLY A 33 -6.80 1.13 19.85
C GLY A 33 -6.34 1.31 18.38
N ASN A 34 -6.21 2.57 17.93
CA ASN A 34 -5.62 2.88 16.64
C ASN A 34 -4.09 2.86 16.79
N PRO A 35 -3.35 2.08 15.98
CA PRO A 35 -1.90 2.03 16.07
C PRO A 35 -1.30 3.36 15.63
N GLU A 36 -0.22 3.79 16.28
CA GLU A 36 0.57 4.94 15.86
C GLU A 36 2.04 4.55 15.72
N ALA A 37 2.71 5.08 14.71
CA ALA A 37 4.13 4.88 14.50
C ALA A 37 4.81 6.18 14.04
N LYS A 38 5.96 6.50 14.65
CA LYS A 38 6.84 7.57 14.16
C LYS A 38 7.66 7.02 13.01
N ALA A 39 7.43 7.51 11.81
CA ALA A 39 8.06 7.06 10.57
C ALA A 39 8.69 8.18 9.74
N TYR A 40 8.52 9.43 10.16
CA TYR A 40 8.94 10.61 9.40
C TYR A 40 10.18 11.22 10.06
N PHE A 41 11.37 10.88 9.54
CA PHE A 41 12.65 11.30 10.10
C PHE A 41 13.26 12.41 9.24
N SER A 42 13.53 13.57 9.87
CA SER A 42 14.01 14.77 9.18
C SER A 42 15.49 14.74 8.78
N ASP A 43 16.24 13.80 9.33
CA ASP A 43 17.66 13.54 9.06
C ASP A 43 17.89 12.56 7.89
N ARG A 44 16.83 11.96 7.35
CA ARG A 44 16.93 11.11 6.17
C ARG A 44 16.97 11.90 4.88
N ASP A 45 17.73 11.41 3.90
CA ASP A 45 17.67 11.90 2.52
C ASP A 45 16.42 11.33 1.82
N ALA A 46 15.31 12.05 1.94
CA ALA A 46 14.03 11.63 1.39
C ALA A 46 14.06 11.46 -0.14
N ARG A 47 14.90 12.20 -0.87
CA ARG A 47 15.03 12.05 -2.33
C ARG A 47 15.72 10.73 -2.66
N ALA A 48 16.83 10.44 -1.99
CA ALA A 48 17.52 9.16 -2.16
C ALA A 48 16.64 7.98 -1.81
N ASP A 49 15.86 8.06 -0.71
CA ASP A 49 14.90 7.03 -0.30
C ASP A 49 13.82 6.79 -1.37
N VAL A 50 13.27 7.86 -1.95
CA VAL A 50 12.26 7.78 -3.02
C VAL A 50 12.84 7.17 -4.29
N GLU A 51 14.03 7.59 -4.74
CA GLU A 51 14.66 7.02 -5.96
C GLU A 51 15.01 5.54 -5.76
N THR A 52 15.46 5.16 -4.56
CA THR A 52 15.70 3.75 -4.22
C THR A 52 14.41 2.95 -4.29
N ALA A 53 13.32 3.44 -3.69
CA ALA A 53 12.01 2.77 -3.72
C ALA A 53 11.46 2.63 -5.15
N LEU A 54 11.62 3.65 -6.00
CA LEU A 54 11.20 3.60 -7.41
C LEU A 54 12.04 2.59 -8.20
N THR A 55 13.34 2.54 -7.97
CA THR A 55 14.25 1.59 -8.61
C THR A 55 13.90 0.15 -8.23
N ASP A 56 13.71 -0.10 -6.94
CA ASP A 56 13.27 -1.42 -6.43
C ASP A 56 11.93 -1.84 -7.01
N ALA A 57 10.97 -0.91 -7.06
CA ALA A 57 9.65 -1.16 -7.62
C ALA A 57 9.71 -1.47 -9.12
N LYS A 58 10.57 -0.79 -9.88
CA LYS A 58 10.78 -1.05 -11.29
C LYS A 58 11.33 -2.46 -11.56
N ILE A 59 12.30 -2.90 -10.74
CA ILE A 59 12.91 -4.22 -10.86
C ILE A 59 11.92 -5.33 -10.43
N SER A 60 11.17 -5.10 -9.36
CA SER A 60 10.30 -6.12 -8.74
C SER A 60 8.84 -6.11 -9.25
N GLY A 61 8.47 -5.18 -10.14
CA GLY A 61 7.08 -5.01 -10.60
C GLY A 61 6.13 -4.44 -9.54
N LYS A 62 6.66 -3.95 -8.41
CA LYS A 62 5.86 -3.43 -7.30
C LYS A 62 5.42 -1.99 -7.53
N THR A 63 4.45 -1.56 -6.72
CA THR A 63 4.02 -0.16 -6.62
C THR A 63 4.70 0.51 -5.43
N VAL A 64 5.14 1.76 -5.59
CA VAL A 64 5.62 2.56 -4.45
C VAL A 64 4.43 3.21 -3.75
N VAL A 65 4.31 2.99 -2.44
CA VAL A 65 3.45 3.74 -1.54
C VAL A 65 4.29 4.84 -0.90
N MET A 66 4.16 6.06 -1.40
CA MET A 66 4.87 7.21 -0.85
C MET A 66 3.94 7.95 0.11
N VAL A 67 4.26 7.91 1.40
CA VAL A 67 3.47 8.58 2.44
C VAL A 67 4.24 9.83 2.89
N MET A 68 3.75 11.00 2.49
CA MET A 68 4.35 12.28 2.81
C MET A 68 3.62 12.90 4.02
N GLY A 69 4.28 12.98 5.15
CA GLY A 69 3.66 13.36 6.42
C GLY A 69 4.66 13.91 7.43
N ALA A 70 4.28 13.91 8.70
CA ALA A 70 5.14 14.36 9.78
C ALA A 70 4.75 13.71 11.11
N ASN A 71 5.73 13.52 12.01
CA ASN A 71 5.51 12.89 13.31
C ASN A 71 4.67 13.73 14.31
N TRP A 72 4.42 15.00 14.02
CA TRP A 72 3.50 15.83 14.80
C TRP A 72 2.03 15.68 14.36
N CYS A 73 1.77 15.11 13.19
CA CYS A 73 0.43 14.97 12.62
C CYS A 73 -0.16 13.61 13.03
N HIS A 74 -1.23 13.64 13.83
CA HIS A 74 -1.96 12.45 14.28
C HIS A 74 -2.38 11.51 13.13
N ASP A 75 -2.92 12.06 12.04
CA ASP A 75 -3.29 11.25 10.86
C ASP A 75 -2.08 10.61 10.18
N SER A 76 -0.93 11.28 10.19
CA SER A 76 0.30 10.74 9.61
C SER A 76 0.83 9.56 10.43
N VAL A 77 0.93 9.72 11.76
CA VAL A 77 1.42 8.64 12.63
C VAL A 77 0.41 7.50 12.74
N GLY A 78 -0.89 7.80 12.67
CA GLY A 78 -1.95 6.78 12.64
C GLY A 78 -1.88 5.93 11.37
N LEU A 79 -1.73 6.55 10.19
CA LEU A 79 -1.54 5.80 8.94
C LEU A 79 -0.26 4.97 8.97
N ALA A 80 0.86 5.54 9.42
CA ALA A 80 2.11 4.81 9.55
C ALA A 80 1.97 3.62 10.51
N GLY A 81 1.23 3.79 11.60
CA GLY A 81 0.91 2.72 12.54
C GLY A 81 0.18 1.56 11.85
N TRP A 82 -0.86 1.84 11.08
CA TRP A 82 -1.59 0.81 10.32
C TRP A 82 -0.69 0.08 9.34
N LEU A 83 0.08 0.81 8.52
CA LEU A 83 0.96 0.23 7.51
C LEU A 83 2.09 -0.62 8.11
N ASN A 84 2.41 -0.44 9.39
CA ASN A 84 3.41 -1.22 10.12
C ASN A 84 2.82 -2.38 10.95
N THR A 85 1.50 -2.62 10.89
CA THR A 85 0.93 -3.81 11.53
C THR A 85 1.29 -5.08 10.76
N PRO A 86 1.40 -6.24 11.42
CA PRO A 86 1.71 -7.50 10.74
C PRO A 86 0.79 -7.78 9.56
N ARG A 87 -0.52 -7.54 9.71
CA ARG A 87 -1.51 -7.73 8.64
C ARG A 87 -1.18 -6.94 7.38
N PHE A 88 -0.82 -5.65 7.53
CA PHE A 88 -0.47 -4.82 6.38
C PHE A 88 0.90 -5.20 5.83
N MET A 89 1.89 -5.39 6.68
CA MET A 89 3.24 -5.78 6.25
C MET A 89 3.23 -7.06 5.44
N ASP A 90 2.47 -8.08 5.85
CA ASP A 90 2.39 -9.36 5.15
C ASP A 90 1.67 -9.22 3.80
N SER A 91 0.56 -8.47 3.76
CA SER A 91 -0.19 -8.26 2.53
C SER A 91 0.50 -7.28 1.56
N MET A 92 1.23 -6.28 2.08
CA MET A 92 1.90 -5.26 1.24
C MET A 92 3.27 -5.70 0.73
N ARG A 93 3.95 -6.62 1.41
CA ARG A 93 5.32 -7.05 1.08
C ARG A 93 5.50 -7.43 -0.38
N ASP A 94 4.55 -8.15 -0.94
CA ASP A 94 4.63 -8.66 -2.31
C ASP A 94 4.23 -7.63 -3.37
N HIS A 95 3.44 -6.62 -3.00
CA HIS A 95 2.84 -5.69 -3.93
C HIS A 95 3.45 -4.29 -3.88
N TYR A 96 4.06 -3.92 -2.73
CA TYR A 96 4.42 -2.53 -2.47
C TYR A 96 5.84 -2.34 -1.95
N ARG A 97 6.39 -1.14 -2.24
CA ARG A 97 7.50 -0.51 -1.55
C ARG A 97 6.97 0.72 -0.83
N VAL A 98 7.01 0.71 0.49
CA VAL A 98 6.56 1.85 1.30
C VAL A 98 7.74 2.76 1.58
N VAL A 99 7.58 4.05 1.34
CA VAL A 99 8.54 5.10 1.69
C VAL A 99 7.84 6.24 2.41
N TYR A 100 8.39 6.63 3.56
CA TYR A 100 7.90 7.74 4.37
C TYR A 100 8.76 8.98 4.13
N VAL A 101 8.11 10.10 3.84
CA VAL A 101 8.77 11.39 3.54
C VAL A 101 8.33 12.43 4.56
N ASP A 102 9.28 12.94 5.36
CA ASP A 102 8.99 14.06 6.26
C ASP A 102 8.80 15.35 5.47
N VAL A 103 7.68 16.01 5.68
CA VAL A 103 7.34 17.27 5.00
C VAL A 103 7.45 18.50 5.90
N GLY A 104 7.96 18.33 7.13
CA GLY A 104 8.05 19.43 8.09
C GLY A 104 6.69 20.01 8.45
N THR A 105 6.57 21.33 8.45
CA THR A 105 5.33 22.08 8.74
C THR A 105 4.94 22.98 7.56
N PRO A 106 4.43 22.42 6.46
CA PRO A 106 4.16 23.19 5.24
C PRO A 106 3.12 24.29 5.43
N GLN A 107 2.19 24.15 6.39
CA GLN A 107 1.16 25.12 6.70
C GLN A 107 1.72 26.42 7.30
N THR A 108 2.90 26.37 7.91
CA THR A 108 3.59 27.53 8.53
C THR A 108 4.75 28.05 7.68
N GLY A 109 4.88 27.59 6.43
CA GLY A 109 6.00 27.94 5.54
C GLY A 109 7.31 27.21 5.84
N LYS A 110 7.35 26.30 6.83
CA LYS A 110 8.52 25.49 7.17
C LYS A 110 8.40 24.07 6.61
N GLY A 111 7.88 23.97 5.37
CA GLY A 111 7.80 22.70 4.64
C GLY A 111 9.16 22.26 4.10
N ARG A 112 9.35 20.95 3.95
CA ARG A 112 10.50 20.32 3.32
C ARG A 112 10.07 19.21 2.37
N ASN A 113 10.93 18.87 1.41
CA ASN A 113 10.68 17.78 0.45
C ASN A 113 9.39 17.94 -0.38
N LEU A 114 8.86 19.16 -0.49
CA LEU A 114 7.61 19.45 -1.20
C LEU A 114 7.76 19.32 -2.72
N ASP A 115 8.99 19.44 -3.23
CA ASP A 115 9.35 19.19 -4.62
C ASP A 115 9.04 17.74 -5.04
N ILE A 116 9.14 16.77 -4.12
CA ILE A 116 8.73 15.38 -4.35
C ILE A 116 7.26 15.31 -4.70
N ALA A 117 6.37 15.98 -3.94
CA ALA A 117 4.94 16.05 -4.26
C ALA A 117 4.68 16.81 -5.57
N ALA A 118 5.43 17.89 -5.81
CA ALA A 118 5.31 18.71 -7.03
C ALA A 118 5.62 17.90 -8.30
N ARG A 119 6.55 16.96 -8.26
CA ARG A 119 6.88 16.03 -9.34
C ARG A 119 5.63 15.25 -9.83
N PHE A 120 4.69 14.94 -8.93
CA PHE A 120 3.43 14.28 -9.25
C PHE A 120 2.26 15.25 -9.42
N GLY A 121 2.55 16.55 -9.56
CA GLY A 121 1.59 17.62 -9.83
C GLY A 121 0.81 18.10 -8.60
N ILE A 122 1.28 17.80 -7.39
CA ILE A 122 0.76 18.35 -6.14
C ILE A 122 1.62 19.57 -5.74
N LYS A 123 1.31 20.73 -6.29
CA LYS A 123 2.10 21.97 -6.10
C LYS A 123 2.00 22.57 -4.70
N LYS A 124 0.92 22.31 -3.97
CA LYS A 124 0.70 22.81 -2.61
C LYS A 124 0.17 21.69 -1.72
N LEU A 125 0.89 21.39 -0.66
CA LEU A 125 0.47 20.45 0.35
C LEU A 125 -0.29 21.18 1.46
N LYS A 126 -1.63 21.05 1.45
CA LYS A 126 -2.52 21.74 2.39
C LYS A 126 -2.77 20.95 3.67
N SER A 127 -2.59 19.65 3.64
CA SER A 127 -2.84 18.72 4.75
C SER A 127 -1.92 17.52 4.66
N THR A 128 -1.70 16.84 5.77
CA THR A 128 -0.95 15.59 5.90
C THR A 128 -1.83 14.50 6.50
N PRO A 129 -1.56 13.23 6.18
CA PRO A 129 -0.61 12.79 5.16
C PRO A 129 -1.13 12.95 3.72
N LEU A 130 -0.19 13.03 2.77
CA LEU A 130 -0.43 12.83 1.34
C LEU A 130 0.03 11.39 1.01
N VAL A 131 -0.79 10.63 0.29
CA VAL A 131 -0.47 9.26 -0.14
C VAL A 131 -0.42 9.19 -1.65
N LEU A 132 0.76 8.96 -2.21
CA LEU A 132 0.97 8.75 -3.63
C LEU A 132 1.24 7.27 -3.91
N LEU A 133 0.49 6.69 -4.83
CA LEU A 133 0.74 5.36 -5.37
C LEU A 133 1.40 5.51 -6.73
N VAL A 134 2.65 5.06 -6.83
CA VAL A 134 3.48 5.31 -8.00
C VAL A 134 4.02 4.01 -8.55
N SER A 135 3.86 3.77 -9.86
CA SER A 135 4.47 2.60 -10.52
C SER A 135 6.00 2.73 -10.55
N GLY A 136 6.71 1.62 -10.70
CA GLY A 136 8.17 1.62 -10.86
C GLY A 136 8.67 2.48 -12.03
N ASN A 137 7.80 2.81 -13.00
CA ASN A 137 8.12 3.74 -14.09
C ASN A 137 7.80 5.21 -13.77
N GLY A 138 7.49 5.53 -12.51
CA GLY A 138 7.23 6.90 -12.06
C GLY A 138 5.84 7.46 -12.41
N LYS A 139 4.89 6.61 -12.86
CA LYS A 139 3.51 7.04 -13.15
C LYS A 139 2.69 7.04 -11.88
N LEU A 140 2.00 8.16 -11.58
CA LEU A 140 1.01 8.23 -10.50
C LEU A 140 -0.20 7.35 -10.87
N LEU A 141 -0.58 6.44 -9.97
CA LEU A 141 -1.66 5.47 -10.16
C LEU A 141 -2.98 5.92 -9.54
N ASN A 142 -2.94 6.53 -8.35
CA ASN A 142 -4.12 7.08 -7.72
C ASN A 142 -4.37 8.52 -8.20
N SER A 143 -5.62 8.97 -8.14
CA SER A 143 -5.95 10.36 -8.49
C SER A 143 -5.33 11.33 -7.49
N LYS A 144 -5.05 12.57 -7.95
CA LYS A 144 -4.57 13.63 -7.05
C LYS A 144 -5.56 13.93 -5.91
N ARG A 145 -6.86 13.77 -6.19
CA ARG A 145 -7.92 13.91 -5.19
C ARG A 145 -7.81 12.83 -4.10
N ASP A 146 -7.60 11.59 -4.50
CA ASP A 146 -7.44 10.48 -3.56
C ASP A 146 -6.16 10.62 -2.75
N ALA A 147 -5.07 11.05 -3.41
CA ALA A 147 -3.78 11.28 -2.77
C ALA A 147 -3.85 12.27 -1.59
N VAL A 148 -4.65 13.35 -1.73
CA VAL A 148 -4.78 14.39 -0.67
C VAL A 148 -5.91 14.10 0.34
N ASN A 149 -6.69 13.05 0.13
CA ASN A 149 -7.87 12.75 0.95
C ASN A 149 -7.55 11.86 2.18
N TRP A 150 -6.36 12.03 2.78
CA TRP A 150 -5.92 11.22 3.93
C TRP A 150 -5.84 11.99 5.25
N ARG A 151 -6.32 13.23 5.28
CA ARG A 151 -6.34 14.09 6.47
C ARG A 151 -7.18 13.58 7.65
N ASN A 152 -7.83 12.44 7.51
CA ASN A 152 -8.61 11.74 8.53
C ASN A 152 -8.17 10.28 8.68
N ALA A 153 -6.90 10.00 8.37
CA ALA A 153 -6.39 8.63 8.35
C ALA A 153 -6.47 7.95 9.72
N ALA A 154 -6.22 8.68 10.80
CA ALA A 154 -6.28 8.16 12.16
C ALA A 154 -7.68 7.69 12.58
N SER A 155 -8.74 8.27 12.01
CA SER A 155 -10.13 7.90 12.29
C SER A 155 -10.72 6.89 11.32
N ARG A 156 -9.97 6.47 10.28
CA ARG A 156 -10.44 5.46 9.33
C ARG A 156 -10.45 4.08 9.97
N ARG A 157 -11.41 3.26 9.55
CA ARG A 157 -11.43 1.85 9.94
C ARG A 157 -10.31 1.11 9.22
N GLU A 158 -9.69 0.17 9.89
CA GLU A 158 -8.64 -0.68 9.33
C GLU A 158 -9.01 -1.26 7.97
N ASN A 159 -10.21 -1.86 7.87
CA ASN A 159 -10.66 -2.49 6.64
C ASN A 159 -10.83 -1.50 5.47
N ASP A 160 -11.14 -0.23 5.72
CA ASP A 160 -11.27 0.78 4.67
C ASP A 160 -9.87 1.18 4.15
N ILE A 161 -8.89 1.31 5.05
CA ILE A 161 -7.49 1.53 4.68
C ILE A 161 -6.97 0.33 3.87
N TYR A 162 -7.21 -0.88 4.38
CA TYR A 162 -6.76 -2.11 3.75
C TYR A 162 -7.33 -2.28 2.33
N ARG A 163 -8.64 -2.08 2.16
CA ARG A 163 -9.32 -2.16 0.86
C ARG A 163 -8.74 -1.15 -0.13
N TYR A 164 -8.48 0.07 0.32
CA TYR A 164 -7.86 1.07 -0.55
C TYR A 164 -6.55 0.58 -1.17
N PHE A 165 -5.66 0.01 -0.36
CA PHE A 165 -4.40 -0.54 -0.90
C PHE A 165 -4.63 -1.82 -1.71
N ALA A 166 -5.59 -2.66 -1.34
CA ALA A 166 -5.92 -3.86 -2.11
C ALA A 166 -6.38 -3.53 -3.54
N ASP A 167 -7.15 -2.45 -3.71
CA ASP A 167 -7.68 -2.01 -5.01
C ASP A 167 -6.57 -1.52 -5.98
N PHE A 168 -5.43 -1.09 -5.45
CA PHE A 168 -4.27 -0.63 -6.23
C PHE A 168 -3.12 -1.64 -6.30
N ALA A 169 -3.29 -2.82 -5.71
CA ALA A 169 -2.26 -3.84 -5.77
C ALA A 169 -2.00 -4.28 -7.22
N PRO A 170 -0.73 -4.32 -7.68
CA PRO A 170 -0.44 -4.82 -9.00
C PRO A 170 -0.85 -6.31 -9.09
N ALA A 171 -1.35 -6.71 -10.28
CA ALA A 171 -1.61 -8.12 -10.53
C ALA A 171 -0.31 -8.92 -10.32
N LYS A 172 -0.40 -10.09 -9.70
CA LYS A 172 0.75 -11.00 -9.63
C LYS A 172 1.05 -11.50 -11.05
N ASN A 173 2.27 -11.26 -11.50
CA ASN A 173 2.79 -11.85 -12.74
C ASN A 173 3.06 -13.35 -12.53
#